data_89b6847f3f92a7b58fdd9220a94facb8
#
_entry.id   89b6847f3f92a7b58fdd9220a94facb8
#
_cell.length_a   1.000
_cell.length_b   1.000
_cell.length_c   1.000
_cell.angle_alpha   90.00
_cell.angle_beta   90.00
_cell.angle_gamma   90.00
#
_symmetry.space_group_name_H-M   'P 1'
#
loop_
_entity.id
_entity.type
_entity.pdbx_description
1 polymer ?
#
loop_
_entity_poly.entity_id
_entity_poly.type
_entity_poly.pdbx_seq_one_letter_code
_entity_poly.pdbx_strand_id
1 'polypeptide(L)'
;MKNDGYKWDNKKPTAQMLGRWQPWHEGHKKLFELIVKKDLQVNIQVKDSQGLDKKNPFSFKKIKKIIEKDLINFKSRIKITKVPNITNIIYGRKVGYKISKILTPKKFRDISATKIRSKLKI
;
A
#
# COMPACT_ATOMS: atom_id res chain seq x y z
N MET A 1 8.35 -11.12 12.42
CA MET A 1 8.51 -11.16 10.96
C MET A 1 9.35 -9.97 10.47
N LYS A 2 10.57 -9.92 10.92
CA LYS A 2 11.54 -8.91 10.49
C LYS A 2 12.35 -9.51 9.34
N ASN A 3 13.41 -8.86 8.92
CA ASN A 3 14.29 -9.34 7.85
C ASN A 3 14.87 -10.74 8.18
N ASP A 4 14.03 -11.75 8.03
CA ASP A 4 14.25 -13.13 8.45
C ASP A 4 14.88 -14.00 7.36
N GLY A 5 15.58 -13.38 6.40
CA GLY A 5 16.16 -14.09 5.26
C GLY A 5 15.18 -14.30 4.12
N TYR A 6 13.97 -13.77 4.23
CA TYR A 6 13.00 -13.87 3.15
C TYR A 6 13.51 -13.17 1.89
N LYS A 7 13.32 -13.82 0.75
CA LYS A 7 13.66 -13.26 -0.55
C LYS A 7 12.41 -13.10 -1.40
N TRP A 8 12.25 -11.93 -2.00
CA TRP A 8 11.17 -11.70 -2.96
C TRP A 8 11.28 -12.66 -4.13
N ASP A 9 10.15 -13.23 -4.54
CA ASP A 9 10.06 -14.08 -5.71
C ASP A 9 8.72 -13.82 -6.39
N ASN A 10 8.77 -13.34 -7.63
CA ASN A 10 7.56 -13.07 -8.40
C ASN A 10 6.63 -14.28 -8.56
N LYS A 11 7.14 -15.49 -8.37
CA LYS A 11 6.34 -16.71 -8.47
C LYS A 11 5.57 -17.04 -7.21
N LYS A 12 5.92 -16.42 -6.09
CA LYS A 12 5.23 -16.65 -4.81
C LYS A 12 3.90 -15.91 -4.73
N PRO A 13 2.95 -16.45 -3.94
CA PRO A 13 1.70 -15.73 -3.69
C PRO A 13 1.98 -14.31 -3.19
N THR A 14 1.34 -13.35 -3.82
CA THR A 14 1.57 -11.93 -3.59
C THR A 14 0.25 -11.22 -3.42
N ALA A 15 0.15 -10.39 -2.40
CA ALA A 15 -0.98 -9.50 -2.25
C ALA A 15 -0.71 -8.18 -2.97
N GLN A 16 -1.76 -7.59 -3.49
CA GLN A 16 -1.72 -6.28 -4.12
C GLN A 16 -2.37 -5.26 -3.19
N MET A 17 -1.64 -4.19 -2.88
CA MET A 17 -2.21 -3.02 -2.20
C MET A 17 -2.19 -1.87 -3.19
N LEU A 18 -3.36 -1.52 -3.72
CA LEU A 18 -3.51 -0.45 -4.70
C LEU A 18 -4.08 0.80 -4.04
N GLY A 19 -3.41 1.92 -4.18
CA GLY A 19 -3.91 3.17 -3.64
C GLY A 19 -3.07 4.37 -4.07
N ARG A 20 -3.50 5.56 -3.65
CA ARG A 20 -2.75 6.81 -3.92
C ARG A 20 -1.73 7.10 -2.82
N TRP A 21 -2.02 6.67 -1.59
CA TRP A 21 -1.16 6.82 -0.42
C TRP A 21 -0.72 8.27 -0.17
N GLN A 22 -1.69 9.19 -0.05
CA GLN A 22 -1.48 10.65 0.00
C GLN A 22 -1.84 11.29 1.36
N PRO A 23 -1.08 11.03 2.44
CA PRO A 23 0.09 10.17 2.53
C PRO A 23 -0.24 8.74 2.99
N TRP A 24 0.75 7.89 2.95
CA TRP A 24 0.75 6.63 3.69
C TRP A 24 0.66 6.93 5.19
N HIS A 25 -0.17 6.19 5.93
CA HIS A 25 -0.37 6.44 7.36
C HIS A 25 -0.57 5.13 8.16
N GLU A 26 -0.76 5.26 9.46
CA GLU A 26 -0.86 4.10 10.35
C GLU A 26 -1.98 3.13 9.99
N GLY A 27 -3.09 3.62 9.47
CA GLY A 27 -4.18 2.76 8.99
C GLY A 27 -3.73 1.86 7.86
N HIS A 28 -2.94 2.39 6.94
CA HIS A 28 -2.37 1.61 5.84
C HIS A 28 -1.34 0.60 6.36
N LYS A 29 -0.52 1.01 7.31
CA LYS A 29 0.46 0.09 7.94
C LYS A 29 -0.26 -1.06 8.63
N LYS A 30 -1.35 -0.79 9.34
CA LYS A 30 -2.13 -1.83 9.99
C LYS A 30 -2.71 -2.81 8.97
N LEU A 31 -3.24 -2.30 7.86
CA LEU A 31 -3.72 -3.15 6.78
C LEU A 31 -2.60 -4.04 6.24
N PHE A 32 -1.43 -3.46 5.99
CA PHE A 32 -0.25 -4.20 5.54
C PHE A 32 0.12 -5.32 6.53
N GLU A 33 0.14 -5.01 7.83
CA GLU A 33 0.47 -5.99 8.86
C GLU A 33 -0.50 -7.18 8.87
N LEU A 34 -1.78 -6.91 8.67
CA LEU A 34 -2.79 -7.97 8.58
C LEU A 34 -2.60 -8.85 7.36
N ILE A 35 -2.16 -8.27 6.24
CA ILE A 35 -1.87 -9.01 5.01
C ILE A 35 -0.63 -9.88 5.19
N VAL A 36 0.43 -9.31 5.75
CA VAL A 36 1.71 -10.00 5.91
C VAL A 36 1.61 -11.18 6.89
N LYS A 37 0.68 -11.12 7.85
CA LYS A 37 0.41 -12.25 8.76
C LYS A 37 -0.03 -13.51 8.02
N LYS A 38 -0.55 -13.39 6.81
CA LYS A 38 -0.94 -14.53 5.98
C LYS A 38 0.25 -15.09 5.19
N ASP A 39 1.46 -14.70 5.56
CA ASP A 39 2.72 -15.12 4.93
C ASP A 39 2.79 -14.75 3.44
N LEU A 40 2.20 -13.62 3.09
CA LEU A 40 2.25 -13.11 1.73
C LEU A 40 3.33 -12.03 1.60
N GLN A 41 3.97 -11.98 0.45
CA GLN A 41 4.69 -10.78 0.05
C GLN A 41 3.69 -9.79 -0.53
N VAL A 42 4.01 -8.51 -0.52
CA VAL A 42 3.06 -7.45 -0.89
C VAL A 42 3.66 -6.54 -1.94
N ASN A 43 2.94 -6.37 -3.03
CA ASN A 43 3.24 -5.32 -4.01
C ASN A 43 2.37 -4.11 -3.68
N ILE A 44 3.01 -3.07 -3.17
CA ILE A 44 2.34 -1.81 -2.85
C ILE A 44 2.38 -0.96 -4.11
N GLN A 45 1.24 -0.77 -4.73
CA GLN A 45 1.11 -0.05 -5.99
C GLN A 45 0.59 1.36 -5.75
N VAL A 46 1.36 2.33 -6.23
CA VAL A 46 1.05 3.75 -6.09
C VAL A 46 0.45 4.25 -7.38
N LYS A 47 -0.82 4.61 -7.35
CA LYS A 47 -1.52 5.15 -8.52
C LYS A 47 -0.93 6.49 -8.91
N ASP A 48 -0.67 6.67 -10.21
CA ASP A 48 -0.19 7.95 -10.73
C ASP A 48 -1.31 8.99 -10.60
N SER A 49 -0.99 10.09 -9.93
CA SER A 49 -1.95 11.18 -9.71
C SER A 49 -1.92 12.22 -10.82
N GLN A 50 -1.08 12.01 -11.85
CA GLN A 50 -0.93 12.94 -12.98
C GLN A 50 -0.49 14.34 -12.56
N GLY A 51 0.39 14.42 -11.56
CA GLY A 51 0.92 15.66 -11.05
C GLY A 51 0.50 15.90 -9.60
N LEU A 52 1.00 16.99 -9.06
CA LEU A 52 0.73 17.34 -7.67
C LEU A 52 -0.42 18.34 -7.59
N ASP A 53 -1.36 18.10 -6.67
CA ASP A 53 -2.47 18.99 -6.39
C ASP A 53 -2.84 18.89 -4.90
N LYS A 54 -3.95 19.55 -4.50
CA LYS A 54 -4.36 19.58 -3.09
C LYS A 54 -4.74 18.19 -2.55
N LYS A 55 -5.23 17.29 -3.42
CA LYS A 55 -5.61 15.93 -3.04
C LYS A 55 -4.43 14.96 -3.16
N ASN A 56 -3.44 15.30 -3.98
CA ASN A 56 -2.28 14.45 -4.26
C ASN A 56 -1.00 15.29 -4.17
N PRO A 57 -0.66 15.81 -2.96
CA PRO A 57 0.48 16.71 -2.81
C PRO A 57 1.83 16.01 -2.80
N PHE A 58 1.86 14.69 -2.74
CA PHE A 58 3.11 13.94 -2.61
C PHE A 58 3.46 13.25 -3.91
N SER A 59 4.73 13.40 -4.34
CA SER A 59 5.26 12.69 -5.49
C SER A 59 5.43 11.20 -5.17
N PHE A 60 5.51 10.36 -6.22
CA PHE A 60 5.78 8.93 -6.05
C PHE A 60 7.09 8.72 -5.26
N LYS A 61 8.13 9.47 -5.60
CA LYS A 61 9.43 9.36 -4.93
C LYS A 61 9.31 9.59 -3.42
N LYS A 62 8.53 10.60 -3.03
CA LYS A 62 8.32 10.91 -1.62
C LYS A 62 7.50 9.84 -0.92
N ILE A 63 6.42 9.37 -1.57
CA ILE A 63 5.57 8.30 -1.04
C ILE A 63 6.40 7.03 -0.83
N LYS A 64 7.20 6.67 -1.82
CA LYS A 64 8.06 5.49 -1.73
C LYS A 64 9.01 5.56 -0.55
N LYS A 65 9.64 6.72 -0.32
CA LYS A 65 10.53 6.92 0.83
C LYS A 65 9.79 6.77 2.16
N ILE A 66 8.60 7.32 2.25
CA ILE A 66 7.78 7.23 3.47
C ILE A 66 7.45 5.77 3.77
N ILE A 67 7.00 5.03 2.76
CA ILE A 67 6.64 3.62 2.94
C ILE A 67 7.86 2.77 3.28
N GLU A 68 8.97 2.98 2.57
CA GLU A 68 10.21 2.24 2.83
C GLU A 68 10.69 2.42 4.26
N LYS A 69 10.60 3.65 4.77
CA LYS A 69 11.00 3.95 6.14
C LYS A 69 10.05 3.30 7.16
N ASP A 70 8.76 3.41 6.91
CA ASP A 70 7.75 2.88 7.82
C ASP A 70 7.77 1.35 7.87
N LEU A 71 8.07 0.71 6.75
CA LEU A 71 8.09 -0.74 6.62
C LEU A 71 9.51 -1.32 6.53
N ILE A 72 10.48 -0.64 7.12
CA ILE A 72 11.89 -1.04 7.00
C ILE A 72 12.14 -2.49 7.47
N ASN A 73 11.41 -2.95 8.47
CA ASN A 73 11.56 -4.32 8.97
C ASN A 73 10.97 -5.37 8.03
N PHE A 74 10.28 -4.95 6.97
CA PHE A 74 9.63 -5.84 6.01
C PHE A 74 10.15 -5.65 4.60
N LYS A 75 11.30 -4.97 4.42
CA LYS A 75 11.76 -4.57 3.08
C LYS A 75 11.94 -5.74 2.11
N SER A 76 12.25 -6.94 2.61
CA SER A 76 12.40 -8.11 1.76
C SER A 76 11.07 -8.72 1.30
N ARG A 77 9.97 -8.30 1.91
CA ARG A 77 8.62 -8.81 1.62
C ARG A 77 7.78 -7.81 0.82
N ILE A 78 8.35 -6.69 0.41
CA ILE A 78 7.59 -5.66 -0.29
C ILE A 78 8.28 -5.25 -1.58
N LYS A 79 7.46 -4.82 -2.53
CA LYS A 79 7.88 -3.99 -3.66
C LYS A 79 6.93 -2.83 -3.76
N ILE A 80 7.45 -1.65 -4.09
CA ILE A 80 6.67 -0.43 -4.23
C ILE A 80 6.81 -0.01 -5.69
N THR A 81 5.70 -0.01 -6.42
CA THR A 81 5.70 0.28 -7.84
C THR A 81 4.70 1.36 -8.19
N LYS A 82 5.08 2.21 -9.16
CA LYS A 82 4.17 3.20 -9.72
C LYS A 82 3.32 2.54 -10.78
N VAL A 83 2.01 2.78 -10.75
CA VAL A 83 1.07 2.24 -11.72
C VAL A 83 0.22 3.36 -12.28
N PRO A 84 -0.41 3.16 -13.45
CA PRO A 84 -1.34 4.14 -14.00
C PRO A 84 -2.50 4.42 -13.02
N ASN A 85 -3.33 5.40 -13.35
CA ASN A 85 -4.53 5.71 -12.58
C ASN A 85 -5.58 4.61 -12.77
N ILE A 86 -5.34 3.47 -12.11
CA ILE A 86 -6.22 2.31 -12.19
C ILE A 86 -7.52 2.61 -11.46
N THR A 87 -8.63 2.49 -12.17
CA THR A 87 -9.97 2.75 -11.63
C THR A 87 -10.89 1.53 -11.70
N ASN A 88 -10.40 0.44 -12.31
CA ASN A 88 -11.21 -0.77 -12.48
C ASN A 88 -10.31 -1.99 -12.42
N ILE A 89 -10.70 -2.99 -11.65
CA ILE A 89 -9.98 -4.26 -11.54
C ILE A 89 -10.86 -5.32 -12.17
N ILE A 90 -10.39 -5.89 -13.28
CA ILE A 90 -11.19 -6.83 -14.08
C ILE A 90 -10.49 -8.18 -14.13
N TYR A 91 -11.24 -9.25 -13.94
CA TYR A 91 -10.75 -10.59 -14.18
C TYR A 91 -11.83 -11.38 -14.91
N GLY A 92 -11.43 -12.25 -15.85
CA GLY A 92 -12.38 -13.08 -16.60
C GLY A 92 -12.77 -14.36 -15.87
N ARG A 93 -11.80 -14.97 -15.18
CA ARG A 93 -12.02 -16.19 -14.40
C ARG A 93 -11.33 -16.07 -13.06
N LYS A 94 -11.98 -16.54 -12.01
CA LYS A 94 -11.49 -16.41 -10.63
C LYS A 94 -10.44 -17.46 -10.28
N VAL A 95 -9.74 -18.02 -11.24
CA VAL A 95 -8.73 -19.05 -11.01
C VAL A 95 -7.46 -18.40 -10.49
N GLY A 96 -7.05 -18.79 -9.27
CA GLY A 96 -5.83 -18.30 -8.67
C GLY A 96 -5.92 -16.89 -8.05
N TYR A 97 -7.10 -16.27 -8.08
CA TYR A 97 -7.26 -14.91 -7.52
C TYR A 97 -8.26 -14.89 -6.38
N LYS A 98 -8.00 -14.02 -5.41
CA LYS A 98 -8.96 -13.65 -4.38
C LYS A 98 -9.05 -12.13 -4.34
N ILE A 99 -10.26 -11.62 -4.27
CA ILE A 99 -10.49 -10.20 -3.99
C ILE A 99 -11.05 -10.15 -2.59
N SER A 100 -10.22 -9.68 -1.65
CA SER A 100 -10.55 -9.71 -0.23
C SER A 100 -10.65 -8.30 0.32
N LYS A 101 -11.68 -8.06 1.14
CA LYS A 101 -11.79 -6.86 1.93
C LYS A 101 -11.33 -7.20 3.34
N ILE A 102 -10.34 -6.45 3.84
CA ILE A 102 -9.85 -6.62 5.19
C ILE A 102 -10.27 -5.41 6.01
N LEU A 103 -11.02 -5.64 7.09
CA LEU A 103 -11.42 -4.56 7.98
C LEU A 103 -10.37 -4.40 9.08
N THR A 104 -9.76 -3.22 9.14
CA THR A 104 -8.86 -2.86 10.22
C THR A 104 -9.68 -2.47 11.46
N PRO A 105 -9.08 -2.53 12.68
CA PRO A 105 -9.77 -2.04 13.87
C PRO A 105 -10.23 -0.58 13.70
N LYS A 106 -11.35 -0.23 14.32
CA LYS A 106 -11.99 1.07 14.13
C LYS A 106 -11.05 2.25 14.32
N LYS A 107 -10.17 2.21 15.31
CA LYS A 107 -9.22 3.29 15.55
C LYS A 107 -8.32 3.60 14.36
N PHE A 108 -8.02 2.59 13.53
CA PHE A 108 -7.24 2.79 12.31
C PHE A 108 -8.10 3.21 11.14
N ARG A 109 -9.37 2.76 11.09
CA ARG A 109 -10.31 3.17 10.03
C ARG A 109 -10.67 4.64 10.12
N ASP A 110 -10.61 5.22 11.32
CA ASP A 110 -10.91 6.63 11.55
C ASP A 110 -9.76 7.55 11.09
N ILE A 111 -8.58 7.01 10.81
CA ILE A 111 -7.48 7.78 10.25
C ILE A 111 -7.77 8.03 8.77
N SER A 112 -7.61 9.26 8.34
CA SER A 112 -7.94 9.67 6.97
C SER A 112 -6.81 10.49 6.38
N ALA A 113 -6.40 10.15 5.16
CA ALA A 113 -5.42 10.95 4.42
C ALA A 113 -5.92 12.38 4.20
N THR A 114 -7.22 12.55 3.98
CA THR A 114 -7.83 13.87 3.84
C THR A 114 -7.63 14.70 5.11
N LYS A 115 -7.88 14.11 6.28
CA LYS A 115 -7.67 14.80 7.56
C LYS A 115 -6.19 15.15 7.77
N ILE A 116 -5.29 14.24 7.42
CA ILE A 116 -3.86 14.48 7.55
C ILE A 116 -3.43 15.64 6.65
N ARG A 117 -3.86 15.63 5.39
CA ARG A 117 -3.52 16.70 4.45
C ARG A 117 -4.03 18.07 4.91
N SER A 118 -5.22 18.13 5.48
CA SER A 118 -5.76 19.41 5.96
C SER A 118 -4.93 19.98 7.11
N LYS A 119 -4.36 19.13 7.96
CA LYS A 119 -3.46 19.57 9.03
C LYS A 119 -2.12 20.08 8.51
N LEU A 120 -1.72 19.66 7.31
CA LEU A 120 -0.49 20.13 6.69
C LEU A 120 -0.66 21.49 6.00
N LYS A 121 -1.87 22.02 5.94
CA LYS A 121 -2.17 23.31 5.30
C LYS A 121 -1.74 23.40 3.85
N ILE A 122 -1.95 22.32 3.12
CA ILE A 122 -1.63 22.26 1.69
C ILE A 122 -2.83 22.62 0.84
#